data_6c4d6b0de77f05d334d106d3fa10785d
#
_entry.id   6c4d6b0de77f05d334d106d3fa10785d
#
_cell.length_a   1.000
_cell.length_b   1.000
_cell.length_c   1.000
_cell.angle_alpha   90.00
_cell.angle_beta   90.00
_cell.angle_gamma   90.00
#
_symmetry.space_group_name_H-M   'P 1'
#
loop_
_entity.id
_entity.type
_entity.pdbx_description
1 polymer ?
#
loop_
_entity_poly.entity_id
_entity_poly.type
_entity_poly.pdbx_seq_one_letter_code
_entity_poly.pdbx_strand_id
1 'polypeptide(L)'
;INVFRLSPERKLVYAPLANEEHQSFYAHVTLTEQKTGKTKLIALNKQVIGALSQCYLHRKGEFIFANNRKEPQAISRVQAWRIIHAAVEAIGLMGKISCHSLRKTFGYHAWTSGEVSPVVIMDIYNHSNYETTRRYLGVAQDDLDAAYLKLELIS
;
A
#
# COMPACT_ATOMS: atom_id res chain seq x y z
N ILE A 1 -3.19 -0.43 0.40
CA ILE A 1 -2.83 0.52 -0.65
C ILE A 1 -2.44 -0.28 -1.87
N ASN A 2 -3.34 -0.37 -2.87
CA ASN A 2 -3.06 -1.01 -4.15
C ASN A 2 -2.16 -0.14 -5.06
N VAL A 3 -1.31 0.68 -4.48
CA VAL A 3 -0.38 1.57 -5.18
C VAL A 3 0.55 0.81 -6.12
N PHE A 4 0.72 -0.51 -5.93
CA PHE A 4 1.61 -1.35 -6.72
C PHE A 4 0.92 -2.42 -7.58
N ARG A 5 -0.40 -2.46 -7.66
CA ARG A 5 -1.08 -3.16 -8.74
C ARG A 5 -1.23 -2.23 -9.94
N LEU A 6 -0.13 -1.77 -10.46
CA LEU A 6 -0.09 -1.15 -11.77
C LEU A 6 -0.32 -2.26 -12.80
N SER A 7 -1.56 -2.43 -13.24
CA SER A 7 -1.78 -3.02 -14.53
C SER A 7 -1.24 -2.04 -15.59
N PRO A 8 -0.75 -2.53 -16.75
CA PRO A 8 -0.20 -1.67 -17.79
C PRO A 8 -1.12 -0.52 -18.22
N GLU A 9 -2.42 -0.63 -17.98
CA GLU A 9 -3.46 0.30 -18.44
C GLU A 9 -3.95 1.28 -17.36
N ARG A 10 -3.56 1.12 -16.09
CA ARG A 10 -3.97 2.00 -14.97
C ARG A 10 -2.79 2.55 -14.22
N LYS A 11 -2.23 3.56 -14.83
CA LYS A 11 -1.14 4.35 -14.31
C LYS A 11 -1.68 5.31 -13.26
N LEU A 12 -1.05 5.38 -12.09
CA LEU A 12 -1.37 6.41 -11.11
C LEU A 12 -0.84 7.74 -11.64
N VAL A 13 -1.76 8.66 -11.90
CA VAL A 13 -1.47 10.02 -12.36
C VAL A 13 -1.81 11.03 -11.28
N TYR A 14 -1.17 12.20 -11.32
CA TYR A 14 -1.43 13.24 -10.32
C TYR A 14 -2.80 13.88 -10.45
N ALA A 15 -3.34 14.02 -11.66
CA ALA A 15 -4.61 14.70 -11.90
C ALA A 15 -5.79 14.19 -11.05
N PRO A 16 -6.00 12.86 -10.85
CA PRO A 16 -7.05 12.36 -9.99
C PRO A 16 -6.80 12.57 -8.49
N LEU A 17 -5.59 12.94 -8.10
CA LEU A 17 -5.17 13.07 -6.70
C LEU A 17 -5.01 14.52 -6.25
N ALA A 18 -4.80 15.43 -7.20
CA ALA A 18 -4.52 16.84 -6.94
C ALA A 18 -5.72 17.71 -7.33
N ASN A 19 -6.04 18.67 -6.49
CA ASN A 19 -6.88 19.80 -6.82
C ASN A 19 -5.96 20.93 -7.32
N GLU A 20 -5.89 21.11 -8.63
CA GLU A 20 -4.98 22.10 -9.24
C GLU A 20 -5.39 23.54 -8.91
N GLU A 21 -6.69 23.81 -8.74
CA GLU A 21 -7.21 25.13 -8.40
C GLU A 21 -6.72 25.61 -7.03
N HIS A 22 -6.62 24.68 -6.07
CA HIS A 22 -6.17 24.99 -4.72
C HIS A 22 -4.74 24.50 -4.41
N GLN A 23 -4.03 23.95 -5.39
CA GLN A 23 -2.69 23.36 -5.23
C GLN A 23 -2.60 22.35 -4.06
N SER A 24 -3.67 21.61 -3.83
CA SER A 24 -3.81 20.64 -2.76
C SER A 24 -4.25 19.28 -3.27
N PHE A 25 -4.03 18.23 -2.49
CA PHE A 25 -4.52 16.89 -2.81
C PHE A 25 -5.91 16.67 -2.21
N TYR A 26 -6.73 15.91 -2.92
CA TYR A 26 -8.00 15.45 -2.38
C TYR A 26 -7.79 14.54 -1.15
N ALA A 27 -8.69 14.63 -0.19
CA ALA A 27 -8.66 13.76 0.99
C ALA A 27 -8.89 12.28 0.66
N HIS A 28 -9.45 12.00 -0.52
CA HIS A 28 -9.74 10.64 -0.98
C HIS A 28 -9.37 10.45 -2.44
N VAL A 29 -9.01 9.23 -2.78
CA VAL A 29 -8.81 8.79 -4.17
C VAL A 29 -9.70 7.59 -4.47
N THR A 30 -10.30 7.59 -5.65
CA THR A 30 -11.10 6.48 -6.14
C THR A 30 -10.26 5.59 -7.05
N LEU A 31 -10.15 4.32 -6.69
CA LEU A 31 -9.47 3.32 -7.51
C LEU A 31 -10.45 2.24 -7.93
N THR A 32 -10.48 1.92 -9.22
CA THR A 32 -11.25 0.79 -9.74
C THR A 32 -10.32 -0.38 -10.05
N GLU A 33 -10.62 -1.55 -9.49
CA GLU A 33 -9.85 -2.77 -9.76
C GLU A 33 -10.16 -3.31 -11.15
N GLN A 34 -9.14 -3.58 -11.96
CA GLN A 34 -9.35 -4.11 -13.32
C GLN A 34 -9.98 -5.50 -13.32
N LYS A 35 -9.53 -6.37 -12.43
CA LYS A 35 -9.95 -7.77 -12.42
C LYS A 35 -11.41 -7.94 -12.02
N THR A 36 -11.91 -7.12 -11.11
CA THR A 36 -13.23 -7.26 -10.50
C THR A 36 -14.20 -6.13 -10.89
N GLY A 37 -13.70 -5.04 -11.50
CA GLY A 37 -14.47 -3.83 -11.76
C GLY A 37 -14.87 -3.04 -10.49
N LYS A 38 -14.56 -3.56 -9.31
CA LYS A 38 -14.93 -2.93 -8.04
C LYS A 38 -14.18 -1.63 -7.82
N THR A 39 -14.91 -0.62 -7.40
CA THR A 39 -14.37 0.70 -7.07
C THR A 39 -14.14 0.80 -5.55
N LYS A 40 -12.97 1.33 -5.16
CA LYS A 40 -12.63 1.61 -3.77
C LYS A 40 -12.34 3.08 -3.58
N LEU A 41 -12.91 3.65 -2.55
CA LEU A 41 -12.57 4.97 -2.05
C LEU A 41 -11.50 4.83 -0.97
N ILE A 42 -10.35 5.45 -1.18
CA ILE A 42 -9.18 5.34 -0.29
C ILE A 42 -8.91 6.72 0.31
N ALA A 43 -8.97 6.83 1.62
CA ALA A 43 -8.59 8.04 2.34
C ALA A 43 -7.07 8.25 2.28
N LEU A 44 -6.65 9.47 2.03
CA LEU A 44 -5.25 9.90 2.06
C LEU A 44 -4.98 10.57 3.40
N ASN A 45 -4.13 9.97 4.22
CA ASN A 45 -3.71 10.58 5.47
C ASN A 45 -2.67 11.71 5.23
N LYS A 46 -2.43 12.52 6.26
CA LYS A 46 -1.51 13.67 6.16
C LYS A 46 -0.10 13.30 5.72
N GLN A 47 0.40 12.13 6.11
CA GLN A 47 1.74 11.65 5.74
C GLN A 47 1.80 11.31 4.24
N VAL A 48 0.79 10.62 3.72
CA VAL A 48 0.69 10.30 2.29
C VAL A 48 0.53 11.58 1.47
N ILE A 49 -0.32 12.52 1.92
CA ILE A 49 -0.49 13.82 1.26
C ILE A 49 0.84 14.57 1.24
N GLY A 50 1.56 14.63 2.35
CA GLY A 50 2.88 15.27 2.42
C GLY A 50 3.89 14.65 1.46
N ALA A 51 3.98 13.32 1.40
CA ALA A 51 4.85 12.61 0.48
C ALA A 51 4.48 12.87 -0.99
N LEU A 52 3.18 12.83 -1.32
CA LEU A 52 2.69 13.15 -2.67
C LEU A 52 2.99 14.58 -3.07
N SER A 53 2.86 15.55 -2.15
CA SER A 53 3.18 16.95 -2.38
C SER A 53 4.66 17.14 -2.72
N GLN A 54 5.56 16.48 -1.99
CA GLN A 54 7.00 16.51 -2.30
C GLN A 54 7.28 15.90 -3.67
N CYS A 55 6.70 14.75 -3.98
CA CYS A 55 6.85 14.14 -5.30
C CYS A 55 6.30 15.04 -6.42
N TYR A 56 5.20 15.75 -6.16
CA TYR A 56 4.56 16.65 -7.12
C TYR A 56 5.45 17.84 -7.49
N LEU A 57 6.15 18.42 -6.53
CA LEU A 57 7.08 19.53 -6.77
C LEU A 57 8.24 19.14 -7.70
N HIS A 58 8.67 17.89 -7.65
CA HIS A 58 9.79 17.36 -8.44
C HIS A 58 9.35 16.46 -9.60
N ARG A 59 8.03 16.49 -9.94
CA ARG A 59 7.49 15.59 -10.95
C ARG A 59 8.06 15.81 -12.34
N LYS A 60 8.18 14.70 -13.05
CA LYS A 60 8.48 14.65 -14.47
C LYS A 60 7.25 14.10 -15.20
N GLY A 61 6.37 14.99 -15.68
CA GLY A 61 5.12 14.58 -16.36
C GLY A 61 3.96 14.27 -15.40
N GLU A 62 2.99 13.52 -15.88
CA GLU A 62 1.71 13.26 -15.19
C GLU A 62 1.73 12.08 -14.22
N PHE A 63 2.74 11.19 -14.31
CA PHE A 63 2.77 9.96 -13.51
C PHE A 63 3.43 10.21 -12.15
N ILE A 64 2.81 9.69 -11.09
CA ILE A 64 3.38 9.72 -9.73
C ILE A 64 4.71 8.96 -9.70
N PHE A 65 4.72 7.78 -10.32
CA PHE A 65 5.92 6.96 -10.45
C PHE A 65 6.39 6.97 -11.90
N ALA A 66 7.12 8.00 -12.29
CA ALA A 66 7.68 8.15 -13.62
C ALA A 66 9.10 7.59 -13.72
N ASN A 67 9.47 7.12 -14.92
CA ASN A 67 10.86 6.80 -15.24
C ASN A 67 11.64 8.08 -15.62
N ASN A 68 12.97 7.96 -15.76
CA ASN A 68 13.86 9.08 -16.08
C ASN A 68 14.12 9.25 -17.60
N ARG A 69 13.20 8.84 -18.46
CA ARG A 69 13.35 9.02 -19.90
C ARG A 69 13.09 10.48 -20.31
N LYS A 70 13.49 10.86 -21.54
CA LYS A 70 13.20 12.17 -22.12
C LYS A 70 11.69 12.44 -22.15
N GLU A 71 10.91 11.42 -22.49
CA GLU A 71 9.45 11.39 -22.36
C GLU A 71 9.10 10.47 -21.18
N PRO A 72 8.78 11.04 -20.01
CA PRO A 72 8.51 10.26 -18.82
C PRO A 72 7.30 9.37 -18.99
N GLN A 73 7.46 8.10 -18.65
CA GLN A 73 6.40 7.09 -18.64
C GLN A 73 6.28 6.48 -17.24
N ALA A 74 5.13 5.92 -16.91
CA ALA A 74 4.99 5.18 -15.67
C ALA A 74 6.00 4.04 -15.59
N ILE A 75 6.60 3.82 -14.42
CA ILE A 75 7.51 2.71 -14.21
C ILE A 75 6.78 1.36 -14.39
N SER A 76 7.49 0.38 -14.95
CA SER A 76 6.98 -0.98 -15.07
C SER A 76 7.06 -1.72 -13.73
N ARG A 77 6.32 -2.86 -13.61
CA ARG A 77 6.44 -3.75 -12.44
C ARG A 77 7.87 -4.20 -12.21
N VAL A 78 8.60 -4.51 -13.27
CA VAL A 78 10.00 -4.94 -13.20
C VAL A 78 10.88 -3.81 -12.68
N GLN A 79 10.66 -2.59 -13.12
CA GLN A 79 11.41 -1.43 -12.64
C GLN A 79 11.10 -1.12 -11.17
N ALA A 80 9.84 -1.17 -10.76
CA ALA A 80 9.45 -1.03 -9.35
C ALA A 80 10.11 -2.10 -8.47
N TRP A 81 10.13 -3.36 -8.93
CA TRP A 81 10.80 -4.45 -8.25
C TRP A 81 12.32 -4.19 -8.12
N ARG A 82 12.99 -3.75 -9.21
CA ARG A 82 14.43 -3.43 -9.18
C ARG A 82 14.76 -2.32 -8.19
N ILE A 83 13.93 -1.27 -8.11
CA ILE A 83 14.10 -0.16 -7.17
C ILE A 83 14.02 -0.68 -5.72
N ILE A 84 13.01 -1.49 -5.41
CA ILE A 84 12.86 -2.07 -4.07
C ILE A 84 14.03 -2.99 -3.76
N HIS A 85 14.45 -3.82 -4.70
CA HIS A 85 15.55 -4.77 -4.51
C HIS A 85 16.87 -4.04 -4.24
N ALA A 86 17.18 -3.00 -5.03
CA ALA A 86 18.37 -2.18 -4.81
C ALA A 86 18.36 -1.50 -3.44
N ALA A 87 17.20 -1.01 -2.97
CA ALA A 87 17.08 -0.44 -1.64
C ALA A 87 17.30 -1.49 -0.54
N VAL A 88 16.76 -2.69 -0.71
CA VAL A 88 16.94 -3.82 0.23
C VAL A 88 18.42 -4.21 0.34
N GLU A 89 19.11 -4.32 -0.81
CA GLU A 89 20.54 -4.63 -0.86
C GLU A 89 21.38 -3.53 -0.20
N ALA A 90 21.07 -2.26 -0.48
CA ALA A 90 21.80 -1.11 0.08
C ALA A 90 21.77 -1.04 1.61
N ILE A 91 20.68 -1.51 2.23
CA ILE A 91 20.54 -1.54 3.71
C ILE A 91 20.90 -2.91 4.31
N GLY A 92 21.35 -3.87 3.50
CA GLY A 92 21.73 -5.21 3.96
C GLY A 92 20.58 -6.04 4.53
N LEU A 93 19.34 -5.77 4.15
CA LEU A 93 18.18 -6.50 4.67
C LEU A 93 18.11 -7.91 4.06
N MET A 94 18.12 -8.92 4.92
CA MET A 94 18.08 -10.32 4.51
C MET A 94 16.64 -10.74 4.14
N GLY A 95 16.52 -11.60 3.12
CA GLY A 95 15.26 -12.24 2.74
C GLY A 95 14.73 -11.84 1.35
N LYS A 96 13.64 -12.48 0.94
CA LYS A 96 13.00 -12.23 -0.36
C LYS A 96 12.00 -11.07 -0.26
N ILE A 97 12.50 -9.85 -0.33
CA ILE A 97 11.67 -8.63 -0.26
C ILE A 97 11.19 -8.24 -1.65
N SER A 98 9.94 -7.83 -1.76
CA SER A 98 9.29 -7.45 -3.02
C SER A 98 8.20 -6.40 -2.79
N CYS A 99 7.58 -5.91 -3.87
CA CYS A 99 6.39 -5.04 -3.75
C CYS A 99 5.27 -5.66 -2.90
N HIS A 100 5.18 -7.00 -2.90
CA HIS A 100 4.20 -7.71 -2.09
C HIS A 100 4.51 -7.68 -0.59
N SER A 101 5.80 -7.61 -0.25
CA SER A 101 6.24 -7.45 1.14
C SER A 101 5.78 -6.12 1.72
N LEU A 102 5.81 -5.02 0.95
CA LEU A 102 5.28 -3.72 1.40
C LEU A 102 3.78 -3.79 1.74
N ARG A 103 3.02 -4.56 0.96
CA ARG A 103 1.60 -4.78 1.26
C ARG A 103 1.41 -5.58 2.56
N LYS A 104 2.24 -6.61 2.79
CA LYS A 104 2.23 -7.37 4.05
C LYS A 104 2.60 -6.49 5.24
N THR A 105 3.64 -5.66 5.09
CA THR A 105 4.06 -4.71 6.12
C THR A 105 2.93 -3.77 6.54
N PHE A 106 2.17 -3.23 5.57
CA PHE A 106 0.99 -2.43 5.90
C PHE A 106 -0.03 -3.20 6.74
N GLY A 107 -0.38 -4.42 6.34
CA GLY A 107 -1.35 -5.24 7.08
C GLY A 107 -0.87 -5.58 8.49
N TYR A 108 0.39 -5.97 8.61
CA TYR A 108 0.99 -6.27 9.90
C TYR A 108 0.93 -5.07 10.86
N HIS A 109 1.38 -3.89 10.42
CA HIS A 109 1.32 -2.69 11.27
C HIS A 109 -0.10 -2.23 11.58
N ALA A 110 -1.03 -2.31 10.61
CA ALA A 110 -2.42 -1.98 10.84
C ALA A 110 -3.05 -2.91 11.88
N TRP A 111 -2.70 -4.18 11.88
CA TRP A 111 -3.19 -5.14 12.88
C TRP A 111 -2.53 -4.96 14.24
N THR A 112 -1.19 -4.85 14.30
CA THR A 112 -0.44 -4.73 15.55
C THR A 112 -0.67 -3.40 16.27
N SER A 113 -1.14 -2.36 15.57
CA SER A 113 -1.57 -1.12 16.23
C SER A 113 -2.78 -1.31 17.16
N GLY A 114 -3.55 -2.39 16.98
CA GLY A 114 -4.78 -2.64 17.71
C GLY A 114 -5.97 -1.76 17.33
N GLU A 115 -5.77 -0.78 16.44
CA GLU A 115 -6.81 0.18 16.03
C GLU A 115 -7.66 -0.32 14.85
N VAL A 116 -7.14 -1.26 14.08
CA VAL A 116 -7.77 -1.75 12.85
C VAL A 116 -8.12 -3.23 12.98
N SER A 117 -9.41 -3.56 12.93
CA SER A 117 -9.81 -4.96 13.02
C SER A 117 -9.36 -5.78 11.80
N PRO A 118 -9.08 -7.07 11.98
CA PRO A 118 -8.71 -7.96 10.87
C PRO A 118 -9.74 -8.00 9.73
N VAL A 119 -11.02 -7.81 10.04
CA VAL A 119 -12.12 -7.76 9.06
C VAL A 119 -11.96 -6.54 8.15
N VAL A 120 -11.66 -5.37 8.73
CA VAL A 120 -11.40 -4.15 7.95
C VAL A 120 -10.18 -4.33 7.05
N ILE A 121 -9.11 -5.00 7.54
CA ILE A 121 -7.92 -5.29 6.72
C ILE A 121 -8.28 -6.26 5.58
N MET A 122 -9.14 -7.23 5.83
CA MET A 122 -9.65 -8.15 4.82
C MET A 122 -10.37 -7.40 3.70
N ASP A 123 -11.21 -6.42 4.05
CA ASP A 123 -11.93 -5.57 3.08
C ASP A 123 -10.97 -4.66 2.30
N ILE A 124 -9.99 -4.03 2.98
CA ILE A 124 -8.94 -3.23 2.35
C ILE A 124 -8.18 -4.07 1.31
N TYR A 125 -7.91 -5.33 1.61
CA TYR A 125 -7.19 -6.23 0.72
C TYR A 125 -8.08 -6.89 -0.34
N ASN A 126 -9.40 -6.77 -0.22
CA ASN A 126 -10.37 -7.47 -1.06
C ASN A 126 -10.14 -8.99 -1.06
N HIS A 127 -9.88 -9.55 0.12
CA HIS A 127 -9.74 -10.97 0.30
C HIS A 127 -11.12 -11.61 0.51
N SER A 128 -11.38 -12.72 -0.16
CA SER A 128 -12.64 -13.44 -0.08
C SER A 128 -12.78 -14.28 1.20
N ASN A 129 -11.67 -14.53 1.90
CA ASN A 129 -11.66 -15.28 3.15
C ASN A 129 -10.60 -14.75 4.12
N TYR A 130 -10.84 -14.97 5.40
CA TYR A 130 -9.97 -14.53 6.49
C TYR A 130 -8.62 -15.24 6.51
N GLU A 131 -8.55 -16.50 6.12
CA GLU A 131 -7.31 -17.27 6.10
C GLU A 131 -6.25 -16.62 5.22
N THR A 132 -6.66 -16.05 4.08
CA THR A 132 -5.76 -15.27 3.24
C THR A 132 -5.24 -14.03 3.97
N THR A 133 -6.10 -13.32 4.70
CA THR A 133 -5.71 -12.13 5.48
C THR A 133 -4.76 -12.50 6.60
N ARG A 134 -5.05 -13.56 7.36
CA ARG A 134 -4.22 -14.06 8.45
C ARG A 134 -2.75 -14.25 8.05
N ARG A 135 -2.50 -14.81 6.86
CA ARG A 135 -1.13 -14.95 6.31
C ARG A 135 -0.45 -13.61 6.05
N TYR A 136 -1.20 -12.56 5.76
CA TYR A 136 -0.68 -11.20 5.57
C TYR A 136 -0.42 -10.48 6.89
N LEU A 137 -1.18 -10.80 7.92
CA LEU A 137 -1.01 -10.24 9.26
C LEU A 137 0.20 -10.84 9.98
N GLY A 138 0.68 -12.01 9.54
CA GLY A 138 1.77 -12.71 10.20
C GLY A 138 1.36 -13.32 11.53
N VAL A 139 0.06 -13.59 11.73
CA VAL A 139 -0.47 -14.21 12.96
C VAL A 139 0.16 -15.59 13.12
N ALA A 140 1.00 -15.72 14.12
CA ALA A 140 1.68 -16.95 14.49
C ALA A 140 0.95 -17.65 15.66
N GLN A 141 1.40 -18.86 16.03
CA GLN A 141 0.88 -19.58 17.19
C GLN A 141 1.10 -18.78 18.48
N ASP A 142 2.23 -18.10 18.60
CA ASP A 142 2.57 -17.28 19.76
C ASP A 142 1.54 -16.16 20.03
N ASP A 143 0.92 -15.59 18.98
CA ASP A 143 -0.15 -14.60 19.14
C ASP A 143 -1.42 -15.21 19.72
N LEU A 144 -1.73 -16.46 19.35
CA LEU A 144 -2.86 -17.19 19.90
C LEU A 144 -2.59 -17.56 21.38
N ASP A 145 -1.38 -18.02 21.68
CA ASP A 145 -0.98 -18.38 23.04
C ASP A 145 -1.02 -17.14 23.94
N ALA A 146 -0.51 -15.99 23.46
CA ALA A 146 -0.60 -14.74 24.20
C ALA A 146 -2.05 -14.30 24.46
N ALA A 147 -2.96 -14.54 23.52
CA ALA A 147 -4.38 -14.25 23.72
C ALA A 147 -5.00 -15.14 24.80
N TYR A 148 -4.70 -16.44 24.81
CA TYR A 148 -5.17 -17.36 25.86
C TYR A 148 -4.64 -16.98 27.23
N LEU A 149 -3.36 -16.59 27.32
CA LEU A 149 -2.73 -16.21 28.60
C LEU A 149 -3.26 -14.88 29.16
N LYS A 150 -3.78 -14.00 28.30
CA LYS A 150 -4.39 -12.72 28.71
C LYS A 150 -5.83 -12.84 29.19
N LEU A 151 -6.51 -13.94 28.88
CA LEU A 151 -7.85 -14.20 29.37
C LEU A 151 -7.79 -14.61 30.85
N GLU A 152 -7.74 -13.63 31.75
CA GLU A 152 -8.03 -13.87 33.16
C GLU A 152 -9.54 -14.16 33.28
N LEU A 153 -9.88 -15.40 33.59
CA LEU A 153 -11.25 -15.74 33.96
C LEU A 153 -11.49 -15.02 35.29
N ILE A 154 -12.38 -14.02 35.26
CA ILE A 154 -12.83 -13.32 36.47
C ILE A 154 -13.47 -14.37 37.37
N SER A 155 -12.85 -14.66 38.49
CA SER A 155 -13.41 -15.48 39.59
C SER A 155 -14.39 -14.65 40.39
#